data_a1e51aeeb6a0a15ea919f03e618690e4
#
_entry.id   a1e51aeeb6a0a15ea919f03e618690e4
#
_cell.length_a   1.000
_cell.length_b   1.000
_cell.length_c   1.000
_cell.angle_alpha   90.00
_cell.angle_beta   90.00
_cell.angle_gamma   90.00
#
_symmetry.space_group_name_H-M   'P 1'
#
loop_
_entity.id
_entity.type
_entity.pdbx_description
1 polymer ?
#
loop_
_entity_poly.entity_id
_entity_poly.type
_entity_poly.pdbx_seq_one_letter_code
_entity_poly.pdbx_strand_id
1 'polypeptide(L)'
;AKLKVRGGKTGDDGQGAGIGNGGVRDQNGPVNGTEVEPDICALNPSGKIEYYAPGSVMTGTPSKTITNPTGDHAWDSGRVTKPATCTEKGIKTYTCTRHSSHTKNEEIPALNHSFDGQEYVSDNNATCGQDGTKTIRCVRYGRGGCTEKDTVVDTGSMLGHSFDEEAYV
;
A
#
# COMPACT_ATOMS: atom_id res chain seq x y z
N ALA A 1 4.62 -23.49 -22.24
CA ALA A 1 4.24 -24.75 -21.58
C ALA A 1 2.71 -24.84 -21.51
N LYS A 2 2.18 -26.06 -21.58
CA LYS A 2 0.76 -26.32 -21.54
C LYS A 2 0.50 -27.33 -20.42
N LEU A 3 -0.34 -26.96 -19.46
CA LEU A 3 -0.84 -27.86 -18.43
C LEU A 3 -2.26 -28.27 -18.78
N LYS A 4 -2.51 -29.57 -18.82
CA LYS A 4 -3.84 -30.13 -18.96
C LYS A 4 -4.30 -30.71 -17.64
N VAL A 5 -5.48 -30.36 -17.22
CA VAL A 5 -6.07 -30.82 -15.97
C VAL A 5 -7.47 -31.37 -16.21
N ARG A 6 -7.82 -32.39 -15.47
CA ARG A 6 -9.15 -33.02 -15.51
C ARG A 6 -9.54 -33.39 -14.08
N GLY A 7 -10.76 -33.09 -13.73
CA GLY A 7 -11.35 -33.57 -12.47
C GLY A 7 -11.41 -35.10 -12.45
N GLY A 8 -11.06 -35.67 -11.28
CA GLY A 8 -11.25 -37.11 -11.05
C GLY A 8 -12.75 -37.47 -10.98
N LYS A 9 -13.13 -38.63 -11.49
CA LYS A 9 -14.45 -39.22 -11.25
C LYS A 9 -14.33 -40.17 -10.07
N THR A 10 -15.04 -39.92 -9.00
CA THR A 10 -15.05 -40.79 -7.83
C THR A 10 -16.25 -41.71 -7.90
N GLY A 11 -16.01 -42.97 -8.21
CA GLY A 11 -17.06 -44.01 -8.21
C GLY A 11 -18.37 -43.59 -8.90
N ASP A 12 -19.50 -43.85 -8.30
CA ASP A 12 -20.81 -43.47 -8.82
C ASP A 12 -21.22 -42.01 -8.53
N ASP A 13 -20.29 -41.15 -8.07
CA ASP A 13 -20.74 -40.15 -7.14
C ASP A 13 -20.20 -38.75 -7.37
N GLY A 14 -19.20 -38.32 -6.68
CA GLY A 14 -18.68 -36.97 -6.74
C GLY A 14 -17.66 -36.79 -7.86
N GLN A 15 -17.55 -35.56 -8.35
CA GLN A 15 -16.51 -35.17 -9.32
C GLN A 15 -15.38 -34.46 -8.58
N GLY A 16 -14.17 -34.94 -8.74
CA GLY A 16 -12.99 -34.26 -8.24
C GLY A 16 -12.71 -32.97 -9.00
N ALA A 17 -12.25 -31.95 -8.31
CA ALA A 17 -11.75 -30.72 -8.96
C ALA A 17 -10.53 -31.03 -9.82
N GLY A 18 -10.36 -30.28 -10.89
CA GLY A 18 -9.17 -30.36 -11.75
C GLY A 18 -7.91 -29.90 -11.05
N ILE A 19 -8.05 -28.85 -10.25
CA ILE A 19 -7.06 -28.33 -9.29
C ILE A 19 -7.84 -27.92 -8.06
N GLY A 20 -7.46 -28.42 -6.88
CA GLY A 20 -8.14 -28.14 -5.63
C GLY A 20 -8.52 -29.41 -4.86
N ASN A 21 -9.53 -29.31 -4.03
CA ASN A 21 -10.01 -30.43 -3.24
C ASN A 21 -10.73 -31.47 -4.10
N GLY A 22 -10.40 -32.74 -3.90
CA GLY A 22 -11.12 -33.86 -4.52
C GLY A 22 -12.57 -33.94 -4.03
N GLY A 23 -13.46 -34.45 -4.87
CA GLY A 23 -14.82 -34.78 -4.47
C GLY A 23 -14.83 -36.00 -3.52
N VAL A 24 -15.71 -35.97 -2.55
CA VAL A 24 -15.91 -37.06 -1.57
C VAL A 24 -17.39 -37.43 -1.51
N ARG A 25 -17.67 -38.58 -0.95
CA ARG A 25 -19.04 -38.97 -0.58
C ARG A 25 -19.21 -38.72 0.93
N ASP A 26 -20.26 -38.05 1.32
CA ASP A 26 -20.69 -37.95 2.71
C ASP A 26 -22.00 -38.71 2.96
N GLN A 27 -22.56 -38.59 4.18
CA GLN A 27 -23.81 -39.25 4.51
C GLN A 27 -25.04 -38.74 3.74
N ASN A 28 -24.91 -37.59 3.09
CA ASN A 28 -25.97 -36.95 2.33
C ASN A 28 -25.82 -37.16 0.81
N GLY A 29 -24.80 -37.88 0.36
CA GLY A 29 -24.54 -38.20 -1.04
C GLY A 29 -23.20 -37.69 -1.54
N PRO A 30 -22.99 -37.68 -2.85
CA PRO A 30 -21.73 -37.24 -3.45
C PRO A 30 -21.55 -35.73 -3.34
N VAL A 31 -20.36 -35.32 -2.97
CA VAL A 31 -19.96 -33.91 -2.89
C VAL A 31 -18.85 -33.64 -3.91
N ASN A 32 -19.06 -32.65 -4.77
CA ASN A 32 -18.03 -32.22 -5.70
C ASN A 32 -16.93 -31.45 -4.98
N GLY A 33 -15.69 -31.70 -5.38
CA GLY A 33 -14.55 -30.93 -4.87
C GLY A 33 -14.61 -29.46 -5.34
N THR A 34 -14.11 -28.58 -4.50
CA THR A 34 -13.97 -27.17 -4.84
C THR A 34 -12.78 -26.95 -5.80
N GLU A 35 -13.03 -26.33 -6.93
CA GLU A 35 -11.98 -25.94 -7.86
C GLU A 35 -11.26 -24.69 -7.34
N VAL A 36 -9.95 -24.75 -7.28
CA VAL A 36 -9.11 -23.61 -6.93
C VAL A 36 -8.51 -23.02 -8.21
N GLU A 37 -8.72 -21.74 -8.43
CA GLU A 37 -8.11 -21.05 -9.56
C GLU A 37 -6.59 -21.04 -9.40
N PRO A 38 -5.83 -21.52 -10.41
CA PRO A 38 -4.37 -21.49 -10.32
C PRO A 38 -3.85 -20.08 -10.45
N ASP A 39 -2.65 -19.84 -9.93
CA ASP A 39 -1.92 -18.60 -10.14
C ASP A 39 -1.49 -18.48 -11.61
N ILE A 40 -2.31 -17.81 -12.40
CA ILE A 40 -2.05 -17.60 -13.82
C ILE A 40 -0.87 -16.64 -14.07
N CYS A 41 -0.50 -15.84 -13.07
CA CYS A 41 0.66 -14.94 -13.18
C CYS A 41 1.98 -15.71 -13.10
N ALA A 42 1.99 -16.92 -12.53
CA ALA A 42 3.15 -17.80 -12.50
C ALA A 42 3.38 -18.55 -13.83
N LEU A 43 2.44 -18.51 -14.76
CA LEU A 43 2.62 -19.12 -16.09
C LEU A 43 3.60 -18.26 -16.90
N ASN A 44 4.46 -18.92 -17.70
CA ASN A 44 5.25 -18.18 -18.67
C ASN A 44 4.35 -17.53 -19.76
N PRO A 45 4.87 -16.60 -20.58
CA PRO A 45 4.07 -15.86 -21.56
C PRO A 45 3.19 -16.71 -22.48
N SER A 46 3.68 -17.89 -22.86
CA SER A 46 2.95 -18.85 -23.68
C SER A 46 2.24 -19.92 -22.86
N GLY A 47 2.21 -19.74 -21.54
CA GLY A 47 1.61 -20.71 -20.63
C GLY A 47 0.09 -20.76 -20.76
N LYS A 48 -0.46 -21.98 -20.67
CA LYS A 48 -1.87 -22.23 -20.82
C LYS A 48 -2.28 -23.41 -19.94
N ILE A 49 -3.38 -23.24 -19.21
CA ILE A 49 -4.03 -24.31 -18.47
C ILE A 49 -5.34 -24.62 -19.17
N GLU A 50 -5.55 -25.87 -19.50
CA GLU A 50 -6.79 -26.37 -20.10
C GLU A 50 -7.47 -27.29 -19.12
N TYR A 51 -8.71 -26.99 -18.80
CA TYR A 51 -9.59 -27.81 -17.99
C TYR A 51 -10.46 -28.69 -18.89
N TYR A 52 -10.62 -29.94 -18.52
CA TYR A 52 -11.48 -30.89 -19.21
C TYR A 52 -12.56 -31.39 -18.25
N ALA A 53 -13.75 -31.65 -18.77
CA ALA A 53 -14.82 -32.22 -17.96
C ALA A 53 -14.40 -33.57 -17.36
N PRO A 54 -14.86 -33.88 -16.12
CA PRO A 54 -14.57 -35.18 -15.50
C PRO A 54 -14.93 -36.35 -16.39
N GLY A 55 -14.05 -37.33 -16.47
CA GLY A 55 -14.23 -38.49 -17.32
C GLY A 55 -13.95 -38.28 -18.81
N SER A 56 -13.75 -37.06 -19.30
CA SER A 56 -13.41 -36.79 -20.71
C SER A 56 -11.96 -37.11 -21.02
N VAL A 57 -11.67 -37.31 -22.31
CA VAL A 57 -10.29 -37.45 -22.80
C VAL A 57 -9.65 -36.09 -22.96
N MET A 58 -8.39 -35.94 -22.50
CA MET A 58 -7.65 -34.66 -22.55
C MET A 58 -7.16 -34.30 -23.96
N THR A 59 -7.76 -34.84 -25.00
CA THR A 59 -7.48 -34.56 -26.43
C THR A 59 -8.61 -33.82 -27.11
N GLY A 60 -9.77 -33.74 -26.46
CA GLY A 60 -10.95 -33.05 -26.97
C GLY A 60 -10.91 -31.54 -26.70
N THR A 61 -12.08 -30.93 -26.88
CA THR A 61 -12.24 -29.49 -26.57
C THR A 61 -12.22 -29.28 -25.04
N PRO A 62 -11.35 -28.43 -24.50
CA PRO A 62 -11.37 -28.12 -23.08
C PRO A 62 -12.65 -27.37 -22.67
N SER A 63 -13.17 -27.64 -21.49
CA SER A 63 -14.32 -26.94 -20.93
C SER A 63 -13.99 -25.49 -20.51
N LYS A 64 -12.75 -25.27 -20.14
CA LYS A 64 -12.21 -23.95 -19.75
C LYS A 64 -10.75 -23.86 -20.16
N THR A 65 -10.31 -22.70 -20.61
CA THR A 65 -8.90 -22.42 -20.88
C THR A 65 -8.50 -21.13 -20.19
N ILE A 66 -7.41 -21.17 -19.44
CA ILE A 66 -6.77 -20.00 -18.85
C ILE A 66 -5.45 -19.78 -19.57
N THR A 67 -5.26 -18.57 -20.05
CA THR A 67 -4.02 -18.17 -20.72
C THR A 67 -3.38 -16.97 -20.02
N ASN A 68 -2.06 -16.96 -20.00
CA ASN A 68 -1.29 -15.79 -19.57
C ASN A 68 -0.40 -15.34 -20.73
N PRO A 69 -0.93 -14.55 -21.66
CA PRO A 69 -0.22 -14.19 -22.89
C PRO A 69 1.05 -13.37 -22.66
N THR A 70 1.18 -12.71 -21.53
CA THR A 70 2.36 -11.86 -21.22
C THR A 70 3.35 -12.51 -20.26
N GLY A 71 2.95 -13.55 -19.54
CA GLY A 71 3.80 -14.21 -18.53
C GLY A 71 4.07 -13.39 -17.27
N ASP A 72 3.75 -12.09 -17.27
CA ASP A 72 4.03 -11.16 -16.20
C ASP A 72 2.74 -10.74 -15.47
N HIS A 73 2.94 -10.18 -14.28
CA HIS A 73 1.83 -9.55 -13.56
C HIS A 73 1.33 -8.32 -14.32
N ALA A 74 0.03 -8.20 -14.47
CA ALA A 74 -0.60 -6.97 -14.93
C ALA A 74 -1.02 -6.16 -13.70
N TRP A 75 -0.26 -5.12 -13.39
CA TRP A 75 -0.50 -4.30 -12.22
C TRP A 75 -1.57 -3.23 -12.50
N ASP A 76 -2.38 -2.92 -11.49
CA ASP A 76 -3.27 -1.77 -11.49
C ASP A 76 -2.50 -0.44 -11.40
N SER A 77 -3.19 0.68 -11.30
CA SER A 77 -2.57 2.01 -11.14
C SER A 77 -1.91 2.23 -9.78
N GLY A 78 -2.09 1.30 -8.85
CA GLY A 78 -1.59 1.38 -7.49
C GLY A 78 -2.32 2.42 -6.63
N ARG A 79 -2.37 2.16 -5.34
CA ARG A 79 -2.97 3.03 -4.33
C ARG A 79 -1.95 3.33 -3.23
N VAL A 80 -1.90 4.57 -2.74
CA VAL A 80 -1.13 4.91 -1.55
C VAL A 80 -1.79 4.25 -0.35
N THR A 81 -1.09 3.28 0.25
CA THR A 81 -1.55 2.53 1.44
C THR A 81 -0.94 3.09 2.72
N LYS A 82 0.24 3.71 2.62
CA LYS A 82 0.86 4.50 3.68
C LYS A 82 1.33 5.82 3.08
N PRO A 83 0.77 6.98 3.46
CA PRO A 83 1.28 8.26 3.00
C PRO A 83 2.67 8.53 3.58
N ALA A 84 3.53 9.19 2.81
CA ALA A 84 4.81 9.67 3.32
C ALA A 84 4.60 10.82 4.31
N THR A 85 5.45 10.88 5.33
CA THR A 85 5.55 12.01 6.27
C THR A 85 6.85 12.79 6.03
N CYS A 86 7.14 13.78 6.84
CA CYS A 86 8.40 14.49 6.72
C CYS A 86 9.62 13.59 6.92
N THR A 87 9.51 12.59 7.78
CA THR A 87 10.62 11.73 8.19
C THR A 87 10.48 10.28 7.74
N GLU A 88 9.25 9.84 7.46
CA GLU A 88 9.00 8.46 7.07
C GLU A 88 8.60 8.34 5.61
N LYS A 89 9.11 7.29 4.98
CA LYS A 89 8.69 6.88 3.65
C LYS A 89 7.25 6.41 3.65
N GLY A 90 6.54 6.73 2.59
CA GLY A 90 5.23 6.16 2.28
C GLY A 90 5.34 4.86 1.48
N ILE A 91 4.18 4.25 1.23
CA ILE A 91 4.07 3.02 0.44
C ILE A 91 2.92 3.18 -0.54
N LYS A 92 3.21 2.90 -1.80
CA LYS A 92 2.21 2.69 -2.84
C LYS A 92 2.13 1.20 -3.14
N THR A 93 0.94 0.63 -3.02
CA THR A 93 0.69 -0.79 -3.26
C THR A 93 -0.04 -0.95 -4.58
N TYR A 94 0.46 -1.84 -5.41
CA TYR A 94 -0.14 -2.27 -6.66
C TYR A 94 -0.69 -3.68 -6.50
N THR A 95 -1.84 -3.93 -7.08
CA THR A 95 -2.48 -5.24 -7.09
C THR A 95 -2.50 -5.80 -8.51
N CYS A 96 -2.22 -7.08 -8.65
CA CYS A 96 -2.33 -7.72 -9.95
C CYS A 96 -3.79 -7.80 -10.38
N THR A 97 -4.10 -7.25 -11.55
CA THR A 97 -5.47 -7.24 -12.10
C THR A 97 -5.99 -8.64 -12.47
N ARG A 98 -5.09 -9.61 -12.59
CA ARG A 98 -5.43 -11.01 -12.90
C ARG A 98 -5.55 -11.88 -11.65
N HIS A 99 -4.92 -11.47 -10.53
CA HIS A 99 -4.95 -12.22 -9.29
C HIS A 99 -4.79 -11.27 -8.09
N SER A 100 -5.88 -11.00 -7.39
CA SER A 100 -5.94 -9.97 -6.35
C SER A 100 -5.09 -10.25 -5.10
N SER A 101 -4.64 -11.49 -4.90
CA SER A 101 -3.71 -11.81 -3.80
C SER A 101 -2.28 -11.39 -4.10
N HIS A 102 -1.94 -11.12 -5.36
CA HIS A 102 -0.60 -10.68 -5.73
C HIS A 102 -0.52 -9.17 -5.60
N THR A 103 0.38 -8.72 -4.75
CA THR A 103 0.65 -7.31 -4.54
C THR A 103 2.14 -7.03 -4.63
N LYS A 104 2.50 -5.82 -5.02
CA LYS A 104 3.85 -5.28 -4.88
C LYS A 104 3.81 -3.89 -4.28
N ASN A 105 4.82 -3.56 -3.52
CA ASN A 105 4.95 -2.26 -2.90
C ASN A 105 6.05 -1.45 -3.58
N GLU A 106 5.81 -0.15 -3.69
CA GLU A 106 6.78 0.85 -4.11
C GLU A 106 6.90 1.88 -3.00
N GLU A 107 8.13 2.23 -2.64
CA GLU A 107 8.39 3.25 -1.63
C GLU A 107 8.15 4.64 -2.20
N ILE A 108 7.44 5.47 -1.45
CA ILE A 108 7.32 6.91 -1.68
C ILE A 108 8.36 7.58 -0.78
N PRO A 109 9.31 8.35 -1.31
CA PRO A 109 10.31 9.04 -0.51
C PRO A 109 9.67 9.88 0.60
N ALA A 110 10.36 10.02 1.74
CA ALA A 110 9.97 10.95 2.78
C ALA A 110 9.96 12.38 2.23
N LEU A 111 9.01 13.20 2.71
CA LEU A 111 8.78 14.54 2.19
C LEU A 111 9.84 15.55 2.65
N ASN A 112 10.65 15.17 3.64
CA ASN A 112 11.58 16.04 4.37
C ASN A 112 10.87 17.25 4.99
N HIS A 113 11.59 18.00 5.84
CA HIS A 113 11.09 19.28 6.35
C HIS A 113 11.31 20.37 5.30
N SER A 114 10.35 21.26 5.14
CA SER A 114 10.47 22.46 4.33
C SER A 114 9.91 23.64 5.12
N PHE A 115 10.60 24.77 5.00
CA PHE A 115 10.21 26.06 5.57
C PHE A 115 9.88 27.07 4.47
N ASP A 116 9.79 26.62 3.21
CA ASP A 116 9.55 27.48 2.05
C ASP A 116 8.24 28.25 2.18
N GLY A 117 8.31 29.55 1.93
CA GLY A 117 7.17 30.46 2.02
C GLY A 117 6.64 30.68 3.45
N GLN A 118 7.39 30.24 4.47
CA GLN A 118 7.10 30.55 5.88
C GLN A 118 7.95 31.74 6.31
N GLU A 119 7.48 32.44 7.32
CA GLU A 119 8.22 33.53 7.96
C GLU A 119 8.42 33.22 9.45
N TYR A 120 9.49 33.77 10.01
CA TYR A 120 9.70 33.72 11.46
C TYR A 120 8.66 34.60 12.16
N VAL A 121 7.97 34.02 13.12
CA VAL A 121 6.98 34.72 13.94
C VAL A 121 7.58 34.93 15.33
N SER A 122 7.52 36.17 15.86
CA SER A 122 7.97 36.47 17.20
C SER A 122 7.23 35.62 18.23
N ASP A 123 7.97 35.05 19.15
CA ASP A 123 7.41 34.30 20.28
C ASP A 123 6.89 35.21 21.41
N ASN A 124 7.07 36.53 21.27
CA ASN A 124 6.68 37.57 22.24
C ASN A 124 7.21 37.31 23.66
N ASN A 125 8.42 36.81 23.75
CA ASN A 125 9.07 36.47 25.02
C ASN A 125 10.28 37.36 25.33
N ALA A 126 10.42 38.49 24.64
CA ALA A 126 11.41 39.50 24.94
C ALA A 126 11.19 40.11 26.35
N THR A 127 12.28 40.49 26.99
CA THR A 127 12.26 41.17 28.28
C THR A 127 12.91 42.55 28.19
N CYS A 128 12.92 43.31 29.28
CA CYS A 128 13.57 44.60 29.30
C CYS A 128 15.10 44.53 29.14
N GLY A 129 15.71 43.40 29.47
CA GLY A 129 17.14 43.18 29.42
C GLY A 129 17.63 42.16 28.39
N GLN A 130 16.72 41.52 27.67
CA GLN A 130 17.07 40.46 26.70
C GLN A 130 16.15 40.46 25.50
N ASP A 131 16.74 40.23 24.36
CA ASP A 131 15.99 39.94 23.13
C ASP A 131 15.16 38.66 23.32
N GLY A 132 14.01 38.60 22.70
CA GLY A 132 13.18 37.42 22.62
C GLY A 132 13.63 36.46 21.53
N THR A 133 12.77 35.53 21.22
CA THR A 133 12.97 34.58 20.12
C THR A 133 11.86 34.69 19.07
N LYS A 134 12.15 34.20 17.89
CA LYS A 134 11.18 34.00 16.82
C LYS A 134 11.30 32.60 16.24
N THR A 135 10.18 32.03 15.89
CA THR A 135 10.07 30.63 15.46
C THR A 135 9.46 30.55 14.07
N ILE A 136 10.08 29.73 13.23
CA ILE A 136 9.51 29.29 11.95
C ILE A 136 9.12 27.80 12.08
N ARG A 137 8.04 27.41 11.45
CA ARG A 137 7.54 26.02 11.49
C ARG A 137 7.56 25.39 10.12
N CYS A 138 7.85 24.10 10.07
CA CYS A 138 7.70 23.33 8.84
C CYS A 138 6.30 23.53 8.25
N VAL A 139 6.20 23.69 6.93
CA VAL A 139 4.91 23.84 6.21
C VAL A 139 3.91 22.72 6.49
N ARG A 140 4.38 21.58 7.00
CA ARG A 140 3.58 20.43 7.40
C ARG A 140 3.46 20.26 8.92
N TYR A 141 3.84 21.29 9.68
CA TYR A 141 3.74 21.26 11.14
C TYR A 141 2.35 20.85 11.62
N GLY A 142 2.26 19.93 12.58
CA GLY A 142 1.01 19.36 13.08
C GLY A 142 0.36 18.31 12.18
N ARG A 143 0.94 18.02 10.99
CA ARG A 143 0.43 17.01 10.06
C ARG A 143 1.39 15.81 10.01
N GLY A 144 0.84 14.60 10.03
CA GLY A 144 1.64 13.37 9.97
C GLY A 144 2.71 13.28 11.06
N GLY A 145 2.46 13.84 12.24
CA GLY A 145 3.40 13.84 13.36
C GLY A 145 4.57 14.83 13.22
N CYS A 146 4.55 15.73 12.23
CA CYS A 146 5.61 16.73 12.06
C CYS A 146 5.54 17.79 13.17
N THR A 147 6.60 17.90 13.96
CA THR A 147 6.76 18.92 15.01
C THR A 147 8.00 19.79 14.80
N GLU A 148 8.58 19.73 13.60
CA GLU A 148 9.81 20.41 13.27
C GLU A 148 9.61 21.92 13.19
N LYS A 149 10.47 22.64 13.90
CA LYS A 149 10.53 24.08 13.94
C LYS A 149 11.97 24.52 14.12
N ASP A 150 12.28 25.71 13.67
CA ASP A 150 13.54 26.38 13.94
C ASP A 150 13.27 27.64 14.75
N THR A 151 14.06 27.90 15.80
CA THR A 151 13.91 29.04 16.70
C THR A 151 15.24 29.79 16.81
N VAL A 152 15.19 31.05 16.53
CA VAL A 152 16.36 31.93 16.56
C VAL A 152 16.10 33.14 17.45
N VAL A 153 17.16 33.84 17.84
CA VAL A 153 17.05 35.11 18.58
C VAL A 153 16.40 36.16 17.68
N ASP A 154 15.42 36.87 18.20
CA ASP A 154 14.77 38.02 17.56
C ASP A 154 15.52 39.30 17.93
N THR A 155 16.66 39.49 17.25
CA THR A 155 17.58 40.57 17.54
C THR A 155 16.90 41.94 17.46
N GLY A 156 17.06 42.75 18.52
CA GLY A 156 16.46 44.07 18.63
C GLY A 156 15.03 44.07 19.16
N SER A 157 14.52 42.92 19.60
CA SER A 157 13.18 42.81 20.22
C SER A 157 13.14 43.16 21.70
N MET A 158 14.29 43.38 22.32
CA MET A 158 14.39 43.79 23.74
C MET A 158 13.53 45.03 24.02
N LEU A 159 12.70 44.95 25.05
CA LEU A 159 11.68 45.97 25.34
C LEU A 159 12.28 47.28 25.89
N GLY A 160 13.51 47.23 26.39
CA GLY A 160 14.11 48.35 27.12
C GLY A 160 13.45 48.59 28.47
N HIS A 161 14.02 49.50 29.22
CA HIS A 161 13.43 49.97 30.47
C HIS A 161 12.63 51.24 30.20
N SER A 162 11.38 51.25 30.64
CA SER A 162 10.55 52.45 30.73
C SER A 162 10.46 52.83 32.21
N PHE A 163 10.94 54.00 32.53
CA PHE A 163 10.77 54.57 33.86
C PHE A 163 9.66 55.61 33.78
N ASP A 164 8.66 55.52 34.62
CA ASP A 164 7.66 56.56 34.79
C ASP A 164 8.35 57.81 35.29
N GLU A 165 7.92 58.97 34.85
CA GLU A 165 8.47 60.25 35.19
C GLU A 165 8.18 60.66 36.63
N GLU A 166 7.97 59.76 37.56
CA GLU A 166 7.87 60.07 38.98
C GLU A 166 9.24 60.42 39.52
N ALA A 167 9.39 61.69 39.87
CA ALA A 167 10.58 62.16 40.47
C ALA A 167 10.83 61.44 41.80
N TYR A 168 11.99 60.84 41.93
CA TYR A 168 12.45 60.35 43.22
C TYR A 168 12.49 61.53 44.21
N VAL A 169 11.61 61.45 45.19
CA VAL A 169 11.62 62.40 46.30
C VAL A 169 12.55 61.92 47.38
#